data_8111bf358db4aed3aec46cb86789b015
#
_entry.id   8111bf358db4aed3aec46cb86789b015
#
_cell.length_a   1.000
_cell.length_b   1.000
_cell.length_c   1.000
_cell.angle_alpha   90.00
_cell.angle_beta   90.00
_cell.angle_gamma   90.00
#
_symmetry.space_group_name_H-M   'P 1'
#
loop_
_entity.id
_entity.type
_entity.pdbx_description
1 polymer ?
#
loop_
_entity_poly.entity_id
_entity_poly.type
_entity_poly.pdbx_seq_one_letter_code
_entity_poly.pdbx_strand_id
1 'polypeptide(L)'
;MSKTKTDDENPKSKKKSKLKTVLFGTVLIVLLGGGGAAGGFYAAGMIGGDHDGGEDPNKPKIIMKDGTAVSDKEAANAASSTALSAFKVTYHQIEQPFTSNLSNSDSFAQISLAVSTFYDERVFENVANHEIAIRSAVLMELSQQDPLELETPEGKLKLKKKLRDVINQTLKDKTGFGGIEDVYFTNIVIQ
;
A
#
# COMPACT_ATOMS: atom_id res chain seq x y z
N MET A 1 -37.58 68.27 41.08
CA MET A 1 -36.67 68.49 42.23
C MET A 1 -35.97 67.22 42.57
N SER A 2 -34.65 67.32 42.44
CA SER A 2 -33.58 66.85 43.34
C SER A 2 -33.31 65.38 43.34
N LYS A 3 -32.24 65.02 42.70
CA LYS A 3 -30.92 64.49 43.12
C LYS A 3 -30.94 63.37 44.16
N THR A 4 -30.37 62.22 43.92
CA THR A 4 -28.96 61.98 44.38
C THR A 4 -28.42 60.67 43.81
N LYS A 5 -27.17 60.70 43.34
CA LYS A 5 -26.26 59.59 43.04
C LYS A 5 -26.04 58.70 44.27
N THR A 6 -25.86 57.41 44.03
CA THR A 6 -24.88 56.68 44.84
C THR A 6 -24.27 55.58 43.98
N ASP A 7 -22.93 55.67 43.88
CA ASP A 7 -22.06 54.69 43.28
C ASP A 7 -22.03 53.46 44.20
N ASP A 8 -22.15 52.27 43.57
CA ASP A 8 -21.72 51.05 44.23
C ASP A 8 -20.75 50.31 43.36
N GLU A 9 -19.47 50.39 43.77
CA GLU A 9 -18.36 49.61 43.23
C GLU A 9 -18.56 48.11 43.51
N ASN A 10 -18.61 47.33 42.46
CA ASN A 10 -18.55 45.89 42.53
C ASN A 10 -17.10 45.43 42.35
N PRO A 11 -16.46 44.77 43.36
CA PRO A 11 -15.11 44.29 43.24
C PRO A 11 -15.08 43.04 42.34
N LYS A 12 -14.53 43.20 41.14
CA LYS A 12 -14.26 42.12 40.21
C LYS A 12 -13.34 41.09 40.84
N SER A 13 -13.87 39.90 41.08
CA SER A 13 -13.18 38.77 41.67
C SER A 13 -12.02 38.30 40.80
N LYS A 14 -10.80 38.33 41.34
CA LYS A 14 -9.54 37.85 40.79
C LYS A 14 -9.43 36.31 40.76
N LYS A 15 -10.46 35.59 40.29
CA LYS A 15 -10.41 34.11 40.20
C LYS A 15 -9.95 33.54 38.86
N LYS A 16 -9.68 34.37 37.85
CA LYS A 16 -9.33 33.88 36.48
C LYS A 16 -7.85 33.55 36.29
N SER A 17 -6.93 33.96 37.18
CA SER A 17 -5.50 33.72 36.98
C SER A 17 -5.04 32.34 37.45
N LYS A 18 -5.64 31.83 38.54
CA LYS A 18 -5.25 30.52 39.12
C LYS A 18 -5.69 29.34 38.22
N LEU A 19 -6.84 29.47 37.55
CA LEU A 19 -7.32 28.41 36.63
C LEU A 19 -6.46 28.29 35.36
N LYS A 20 -5.98 29.42 34.84
CA LYS A 20 -5.04 29.43 33.70
C LYS A 20 -3.70 28.86 34.06
N THR A 21 -3.17 29.14 35.26
CA THR A 21 -1.88 28.63 35.74
C THR A 21 -1.95 27.12 35.99
N VAL A 22 -3.06 26.61 36.52
CA VAL A 22 -3.27 25.17 36.71
C VAL A 22 -3.44 24.46 35.38
N LEU A 23 -4.18 25.08 34.43
CA LEU A 23 -4.37 24.49 33.08
C LEU A 23 -3.05 24.46 32.29
N PHE A 24 -2.22 25.52 32.40
CA PHE A 24 -0.89 25.55 31.76
C PHE A 24 0.09 24.57 32.42
N GLY A 25 0.02 24.40 33.77
CA GLY A 25 0.85 23.45 34.49
C GLY A 25 0.53 21.99 34.14
N THR A 26 -0.77 21.66 34.00
CA THR A 26 -1.18 20.29 33.63
C THR A 26 -0.86 19.97 32.16
N VAL A 27 -1.02 20.94 31.23
CA VAL A 27 -0.62 20.76 29.83
C VAL A 27 0.90 20.59 29.71
N LEU A 28 1.71 21.33 30.50
CA LEU A 28 3.17 21.19 30.47
C LEU A 28 3.62 19.82 31.01
N ILE A 29 2.97 19.32 32.08
CA ILE A 29 3.29 17.99 32.64
C ILE A 29 2.90 16.88 31.63
N VAL A 30 1.78 16.99 30.90
CA VAL A 30 1.41 16.02 29.88
C VAL A 30 2.36 16.07 28.69
N LEU A 31 2.84 17.25 28.30
CA LEU A 31 3.85 17.38 27.22
C LEU A 31 5.22 16.85 27.65
N LEU A 32 5.65 17.07 28.92
CA LEU A 32 6.91 16.56 29.40
C LEU A 32 6.85 15.07 29.79
N GLY A 33 5.70 14.61 30.31
CA GLY A 33 5.48 13.21 30.65
C GLY A 33 5.18 12.35 29.42
N GLY A 34 4.36 12.84 28.50
CA GLY A 34 4.04 12.14 27.25
C GLY A 34 5.23 12.11 26.28
N GLY A 35 5.99 13.19 26.19
CA GLY A 35 7.19 13.26 25.37
C GLY A 35 8.30 12.34 25.84
N GLY A 36 8.44 12.19 27.16
CA GLY A 36 9.44 11.29 27.74
C GLY A 36 9.16 9.81 27.48
N ALA A 37 7.90 9.39 27.60
CA ALA A 37 7.51 8.00 27.29
C ALA A 37 7.59 7.69 25.79
N ALA A 38 7.08 8.58 24.93
CA ALA A 38 7.18 8.42 23.48
C ALA A 38 8.63 8.57 22.99
N GLY A 39 9.40 9.52 23.54
CA GLY A 39 10.81 9.68 23.21
C GLY A 39 11.68 8.53 23.74
N GLY A 40 11.35 7.98 24.91
CA GLY A 40 12.02 6.80 25.45
C GLY A 40 11.75 5.54 24.63
N PHE A 41 10.50 5.37 24.13
CA PHE A 41 10.16 4.29 23.21
C PHE A 41 10.84 4.44 21.84
N TYR A 42 10.96 5.69 21.34
CA TYR A 42 11.69 5.98 20.09
C TYR A 42 13.20 5.76 20.25
N ALA A 43 13.77 6.18 21.39
CA ALA A 43 15.20 5.98 21.68
C ALA A 43 15.54 4.52 22.04
N ALA A 44 14.57 3.76 22.57
CA ALA A 44 14.73 2.33 22.84
C ALA A 44 14.48 1.44 21.62
N GLY A 45 14.18 2.02 20.44
CA GLY A 45 13.95 1.24 19.21
C GLY A 45 12.68 0.38 19.24
N MET A 46 11.76 0.62 20.19
CA MET A 46 10.56 -0.21 20.35
C MET A 46 9.35 0.21 19.50
N ILE A 47 9.35 1.43 18.92
CA ILE A 47 8.27 1.91 18.03
C ILE A 47 8.79 2.27 16.64
N GLY A 48 10.06 2.48 16.48
CA GLY A 48 10.75 2.66 15.20
C GLY A 48 11.96 1.74 15.24
N GLY A 49 11.69 0.45 15.26
CA GLY A 49 12.72 -0.52 14.97
C GLY A 49 13.18 -0.31 13.55
N ASP A 50 14.19 0.51 13.33
CA ASP A 50 15.26 0.09 12.46
C ASP A 50 15.80 -1.18 13.14
N HIS A 51 15.12 -2.28 12.94
CA HIS A 51 15.80 -3.52 12.83
C HIS A 51 16.84 -3.24 11.75
N ASP A 52 18.04 -2.98 12.16
CA ASP A 52 19.23 -3.24 11.37
C ASP A 52 19.03 -4.68 10.89
N GLY A 53 18.40 -4.73 9.71
CA GLY A 53 17.60 -5.88 9.33
C GLY A 53 18.54 -6.99 8.96
N GLY A 54 18.55 -7.98 9.77
CA GLY A 54 18.69 -9.29 9.20
C GLY A 54 17.59 -9.39 8.13
N GLU A 55 17.97 -9.42 6.86
CA GLU A 55 17.05 -9.64 5.75
C GLU A 55 16.16 -10.82 6.13
N ASP A 56 14.85 -10.62 6.11
CA ASP A 56 13.92 -11.73 6.32
C ASP A 56 14.26 -12.83 5.30
N PRO A 57 14.76 -13.98 5.72
CA PRO A 57 15.19 -15.03 4.81
C PRO A 57 14.04 -15.55 3.93
N ASN A 58 12.78 -15.27 4.33
CA ASN A 58 11.57 -15.64 3.59
C ASN A 58 11.13 -14.58 2.58
N LYS A 59 11.69 -13.35 2.65
CA LYS A 59 11.34 -12.31 1.67
C LYS A 59 11.95 -12.64 0.31
N PRO A 60 11.17 -12.57 -0.80
CA PRO A 60 11.70 -12.75 -2.15
C PRO A 60 12.84 -11.79 -2.45
N LYS A 61 13.87 -12.24 -3.16
CA LYS A 61 15.05 -11.46 -3.55
C LYS A 61 15.04 -11.18 -5.04
N ILE A 62 15.52 -10.00 -5.43
CA ILE A 62 15.69 -9.62 -6.84
C ILE A 62 16.83 -10.42 -7.46
N ILE A 63 16.59 -10.95 -8.65
CA ILE A 63 17.61 -11.72 -9.40
C ILE A 63 18.18 -10.86 -10.52
N MET A 64 19.50 -10.74 -10.53
CA MET A 64 20.25 -10.10 -11.61
C MET A 64 20.42 -11.07 -12.79
N LYS A 65 20.73 -10.55 -13.99
CA LYS A 65 20.96 -11.39 -15.19
C LYS A 65 22.14 -12.33 -15.06
N ASP A 66 23.10 -12.00 -14.21
CA ASP A 66 24.25 -12.86 -13.88
C ASP A 66 23.91 -13.98 -12.87
N GLY A 67 22.66 -14.00 -12.38
CA GLY A 67 22.18 -14.96 -11.40
C GLY A 67 22.38 -14.53 -9.94
N THR A 68 22.95 -13.38 -9.67
CA THR A 68 23.14 -12.87 -8.31
C THR A 68 21.80 -12.45 -7.71
N ALA A 69 21.50 -12.89 -6.49
CA ALA A 69 20.35 -12.45 -5.72
C ALA A 69 20.74 -11.23 -4.90
N VAL A 70 19.98 -10.14 -5.05
CA VAL A 70 20.20 -8.87 -4.33
C VAL A 70 18.95 -8.47 -3.54
N SER A 71 19.14 -7.72 -2.47
CA SER A 71 18.05 -7.16 -1.70
C SER A 71 17.41 -5.94 -2.39
N ASP A 72 16.19 -5.56 -1.96
CA ASP A 72 15.52 -4.35 -2.45
C ASP A 72 16.38 -3.10 -2.24
N LYS A 73 17.14 -3.02 -1.12
CA LYS A 73 18.02 -1.89 -0.82
C LYS A 73 19.22 -1.83 -1.78
N GLU A 74 19.81 -2.96 -2.09
CA GLU A 74 20.93 -3.05 -3.04
C GLU A 74 20.46 -2.76 -4.46
N ALA A 75 19.31 -3.30 -4.85
CA ALA A 75 18.71 -3.02 -6.15
C ALA A 75 18.32 -1.54 -6.29
N ALA A 76 17.77 -0.91 -5.24
CA ALA A 76 17.45 0.52 -5.24
C ALA A 76 18.71 1.39 -5.37
N ASN A 77 19.82 1.01 -4.76
CA ASN A 77 21.11 1.70 -4.91
C ASN A 77 21.71 1.50 -6.31
N ALA A 78 21.45 0.36 -6.95
CA ALA A 78 21.84 0.09 -8.33
C ALA A 78 20.92 0.75 -9.37
N ALA A 79 19.73 1.21 -8.97
CA ALA A 79 18.67 1.73 -9.83
C ALA A 79 18.90 3.19 -10.28
N SER A 80 20.00 3.47 -10.93
CA SER A 80 20.02 4.49 -11.98
C SER A 80 19.31 3.93 -13.22
N SER A 81 18.74 4.80 -14.08
CA SER A 81 17.83 4.47 -15.18
C SER A 81 18.28 3.39 -16.20
N THR A 82 19.51 2.91 -16.07
CA THR A 82 20.09 1.80 -16.85
C THR A 82 19.89 0.42 -16.16
N ALA A 83 19.43 0.40 -14.92
CA ALA A 83 19.49 -0.78 -14.08
C ALA A 83 18.33 -1.78 -14.28
N LEU A 84 17.17 -1.36 -14.79
CA LEU A 84 16.09 -2.31 -15.11
C LEU A 84 16.54 -3.35 -16.14
N SER A 85 17.48 -3.00 -17.02
CA SER A 85 18.07 -3.92 -17.99
C SER A 85 19.03 -4.95 -17.36
N ALA A 86 19.43 -4.75 -16.10
CA ALA A 86 20.33 -5.66 -15.39
C ALA A 86 19.57 -6.77 -14.64
N PHE A 87 18.27 -6.62 -14.40
CA PHE A 87 17.46 -7.62 -13.71
C PHE A 87 17.00 -8.72 -14.64
N LYS A 88 16.93 -9.94 -14.11
CA LYS A 88 16.37 -11.10 -14.80
C LYS A 88 14.85 -11.06 -14.67
N VAL A 89 14.15 -10.98 -15.79
CA VAL A 89 12.69 -11.13 -15.83
C VAL A 89 12.34 -12.61 -15.94
N THR A 90 11.46 -13.08 -15.08
CA THR A 90 10.86 -14.40 -15.18
C THR A 90 9.34 -14.27 -15.35
N TYR A 91 8.73 -15.25 -16.00
CA TYR A 91 7.30 -15.25 -16.35
C TYR A 91 6.62 -16.49 -15.79
N HIS A 92 5.37 -16.33 -15.37
CA HIS A 92 4.53 -17.43 -14.93
C HIS A 92 3.14 -17.28 -15.54
N GLN A 93 2.65 -18.37 -16.16
CA GLN A 93 1.30 -18.45 -16.72
C GLN A 93 0.32 -18.84 -15.63
N ILE A 94 -0.76 -18.07 -15.44
CA ILE A 94 -1.88 -18.50 -14.60
C ILE A 94 -2.72 -19.47 -15.42
N GLU A 95 -2.83 -20.73 -14.96
CA GLU A 95 -3.29 -21.85 -15.78
C GLU A 95 -4.73 -21.72 -16.26
N GLN A 96 -5.64 -21.25 -15.40
CA GLN A 96 -7.05 -21.18 -15.75
C GLN A 96 -7.45 -19.79 -16.23
N PRO A 97 -8.23 -19.68 -17.32
CA PRO A 97 -8.76 -18.40 -17.76
C PRO A 97 -9.74 -17.81 -16.74
N PHE A 98 -9.89 -16.51 -16.78
CA PHE A 98 -10.85 -15.74 -16.01
C PHE A 98 -12.03 -15.40 -16.92
N THR A 99 -13.25 -15.75 -16.49
CA THR A 99 -14.48 -15.41 -17.21
C THR A 99 -15.37 -14.60 -16.29
N SER A 100 -15.80 -13.42 -16.73
CA SER A 100 -16.66 -12.51 -15.98
C SER A 100 -17.61 -11.79 -16.90
N ASN A 101 -18.83 -11.54 -16.43
CA ASN A 101 -19.72 -10.57 -17.08
C ASN A 101 -19.09 -9.18 -16.95
N LEU A 102 -19.35 -8.32 -17.93
CA LEU A 102 -18.88 -6.95 -17.95
C LEU A 102 -19.97 -6.00 -17.43
N SER A 103 -19.57 -4.82 -16.97
CA SER A 103 -20.51 -3.87 -16.39
C SER A 103 -21.49 -3.32 -17.44
N ASN A 104 -22.73 -3.08 -16.98
CA ASN A 104 -23.79 -2.43 -17.77
C ASN A 104 -24.06 -3.06 -19.16
N SER A 105 -23.81 -4.34 -19.32
CA SER A 105 -23.99 -5.04 -20.60
C SER A 105 -24.33 -6.52 -20.39
N ASP A 106 -24.80 -7.18 -21.44
CA ASP A 106 -24.94 -8.64 -21.48
C ASP A 106 -23.64 -9.33 -21.97
N SER A 107 -22.59 -8.54 -22.19
CA SER A 107 -21.29 -9.02 -22.65
C SER A 107 -20.51 -9.70 -21.54
N PHE A 108 -19.67 -10.64 -21.92
CA PHE A 108 -18.69 -11.25 -21.00
C PHE A 108 -17.29 -11.21 -21.59
N ALA A 109 -16.30 -11.18 -20.72
CA ALA A 109 -14.90 -11.30 -21.09
C ALA A 109 -14.32 -12.62 -20.59
N GLN A 110 -13.55 -13.29 -21.45
CA GLN A 110 -12.68 -14.39 -21.08
C GLN A 110 -11.23 -13.97 -21.31
N ILE A 111 -10.41 -13.97 -20.27
CA ILE A 111 -9.00 -13.60 -20.36
C ILE A 111 -8.10 -14.68 -19.77
N SER A 112 -6.94 -14.87 -20.39
CA SER A 112 -5.84 -15.65 -19.83
C SER A 112 -4.68 -14.73 -19.53
N LEU A 113 -4.04 -14.92 -18.37
CA LEU A 113 -3.01 -14.04 -17.85
C LEU A 113 -1.69 -14.78 -17.64
N ALA A 114 -0.60 -14.08 -17.95
CA ALA A 114 0.72 -14.37 -17.40
C ALA A 114 1.19 -13.18 -16.57
N VAL A 115 2.03 -13.44 -15.58
CA VAL A 115 2.65 -12.43 -14.73
C VAL A 115 4.16 -12.49 -14.87
N SER A 116 4.83 -11.36 -14.64
CA SER A 116 6.30 -11.33 -14.57
C SER A 116 6.78 -10.78 -13.24
N THR A 117 8.00 -11.15 -12.89
CA THR A 117 8.69 -10.63 -11.72
C THR A 117 10.19 -10.50 -12.00
N PHE A 118 10.86 -9.63 -11.25
CA PHE A 118 12.32 -9.58 -11.13
C PHE A 118 12.83 -10.39 -9.93
N TYR A 119 11.90 -10.84 -9.08
CA TYR A 119 12.22 -11.60 -7.88
C TYR A 119 12.39 -13.09 -8.18
N ASP A 120 12.84 -13.83 -7.18
CA ASP A 120 12.99 -15.28 -7.25
C ASP A 120 11.63 -16.02 -7.29
N GLU A 121 11.66 -17.34 -7.41
CA GLU A 121 10.49 -18.19 -7.59
C GLU A 121 9.48 -18.13 -6.45
N ARG A 122 9.87 -17.65 -5.27
CA ARG A 122 8.96 -17.51 -4.12
C ARG A 122 7.76 -16.59 -4.42
N VAL A 123 7.92 -15.63 -5.34
CA VAL A 123 6.78 -14.81 -5.79
C VAL A 123 5.74 -15.67 -6.50
N PHE A 124 6.17 -16.60 -7.36
CA PHE A 124 5.25 -17.49 -8.08
C PHE A 124 4.65 -18.56 -7.16
N GLU A 125 5.39 -19.05 -6.18
CA GLU A 125 4.86 -19.91 -5.12
C GLU A 125 3.75 -19.18 -4.34
N ASN A 126 3.96 -17.91 -4.02
CA ASN A 126 2.93 -17.07 -3.38
C ASN A 126 1.70 -16.87 -4.27
N VAL A 127 1.89 -16.67 -5.59
CA VAL A 127 0.77 -16.61 -6.55
C VAL A 127 -0.02 -17.92 -6.55
N ALA A 128 0.65 -19.06 -6.61
CA ALA A 128 0.02 -20.38 -6.61
C ALA A 128 -0.71 -20.66 -5.28
N ASN A 129 -0.07 -20.40 -4.15
CA ASN A 129 -0.64 -20.63 -2.81
C ASN A 129 -1.87 -19.76 -2.53
N HIS A 130 -1.97 -18.58 -3.17
CA HIS A 130 -3.06 -17.64 -2.99
C HIS A 130 -3.92 -17.47 -4.25
N GLU A 131 -3.87 -18.42 -5.18
CA GLU A 131 -4.56 -18.35 -6.47
C GLU A 131 -6.05 -18.05 -6.31
N ILE A 132 -6.74 -18.68 -5.35
CA ILE A 132 -8.17 -18.45 -5.12
C ILE A 132 -8.47 -16.99 -4.76
N ALA A 133 -7.66 -16.38 -3.90
CA ALA A 133 -7.83 -14.98 -3.52
C ALA A 133 -7.54 -14.03 -4.69
N ILE A 134 -6.47 -14.29 -5.43
CA ILE A 134 -6.11 -13.55 -6.65
C ILE A 134 -7.23 -13.67 -7.68
N ARG A 135 -7.73 -14.88 -7.91
CA ARG A 135 -8.82 -15.13 -8.86
C ARG A 135 -10.07 -14.35 -8.51
N SER A 136 -10.47 -14.35 -7.24
CA SER A 136 -11.61 -13.57 -6.76
C SER A 136 -11.42 -12.08 -7.02
N ALA A 137 -10.26 -11.53 -6.68
CA ALA A 137 -9.95 -10.11 -6.85
C ALA A 137 -9.90 -9.70 -8.33
N VAL A 138 -9.32 -10.52 -9.19
CA VAL A 138 -9.27 -10.31 -10.65
C VAL A 138 -10.68 -10.33 -11.24
N LEU A 139 -11.53 -11.28 -10.87
CA LEU A 139 -12.91 -11.36 -11.34
C LEU A 139 -13.76 -10.16 -10.89
N MET A 140 -13.56 -9.69 -9.66
CA MET A 140 -14.20 -8.46 -9.18
C MET A 140 -13.78 -7.24 -9.98
N GLU A 141 -12.50 -7.10 -10.32
CA GLU A 141 -12.02 -5.99 -11.16
C GLU A 141 -12.56 -6.09 -12.59
N LEU A 142 -12.61 -7.30 -13.17
CA LEU A 142 -13.17 -7.54 -14.51
C LEU A 142 -14.65 -7.18 -14.59
N SER A 143 -15.43 -7.55 -13.59
CA SER A 143 -16.89 -7.28 -13.56
C SER A 143 -17.24 -5.79 -13.58
N GLN A 144 -16.29 -4.92 -13.28
CA GLN A 144 -16.46 -3.46 -13.26
C GLN A 144 -16.06 -2.81 -14.61
N GLN A 145 -15.51 -3.57 -15.56
CA GLN A 145 -15.02 -3.01 -16.81
C GLN A 145 -16.17 -2.82 -17.82
N ASP A 146 -16.06 -1.72 -18.58
CA ASP A 146 -16.94 -1.43 -19.71
C ASP A 146 -16.45 -2.18 -20.95
N PRO A 147 -17.30 -2.94 -21.67
CA PRO A 147 -16.90 -3.66 -22.88
C PRO A 147 -16.36 -2.75 -23.98
N LEU A 148 -16.93 -1.56 -24.18
CA LEU A 148 -16.46 -0.61 -25.18
C LEU A 148 -15.06 -0.06 -24.85
N GLU A 149 -14.77 0.15 -23.57
CA GLU A 149 -13.44 0.55 -23.14
C GLU A 149 -12.42 -0.58 -23.43
N LEU A 150 -12.80 -1.83 -23.19
CA LEU A 150 -11.93 -2.99 -23.42
C LEU A 150 -11.68 -3.32 -24.89
N GLU A 151 -12.46 -2.81 -25.82
CA GLU A 151 -12.17 -2.93 -27.26
C GLU A 151 -10.95 -2.08 -27.66
N THR A 152 -10.67 -1.00 -26.93
CA THR A 152 -9.58 -0.07 -27.23
C THR A 152 -8.23 -0.56 -26.69
N PRO A 153 -7.10 -0.25 -27.35
CA PRO A 153 -5.77 -0.51 -26.81
C PRO A 153 -5.52 0.17 -25.47
N GLU A 154 -6.00 1.41 -25.30
CA GLU A 154 -5.86 2.21 -24.10
C GLU A 154 -6.60 1.57 -22.91
N GLY A 155 -7.83 1.10 -23.13
CA GLY A 155 -8.63 0.39 -22.12
C GLY A 155 -7.97 -0.91 -21.69
N LYS A 156 -7.41 -1.68 -22.63
CA LYS A 156 -6.62 -2.89 -22.32
C LYS A 156 -5.38 -2.57 -21.49
N LEU A 157 -4.66 -1.50 -21.81
CA LEU A 157 -3.50 -1.06 -21.01
C LEU A 157 -3.91 -0.61 -19.62
N LYS A 158 -5.03 0.07 -19.46
CA LYS A 158 -5.59 0.49 -18.19
C LYS A 158 -5.98 -0.73 -17.34
N LEU A 159 -6.69 -1.69 -17.93
CA LEU A 159 -7.04 -2.95 -17.26
C LEU A 159 -5.79 -3.71 -16.82
N LYS A 160 -4.80 -3.84 -17.71
CA LYS A 160 -3.52 -4.49 -17.39
C LYS A 160 -2.89 -3.93 -16.10
N LYS A 161 -2.81 -2.59 -15.98
CA LYS A 161 -2.28 -1.93 -14.78
C LYS A 161 -3.12 -2.22 -13.55
N LYS A 162 -4.45 -2.11 -13.65
CA LYS A 162 -5.36 -2.42 -12.56
C LYS A 162 -5.21 -3.86 -12.08
N LEU A 163 -5.12 -4.82 -12.99
CA LEU A 163 -4.93 -6.23 -12.63
C LEU A 163 -3.59 -6.48 -11.93
N ARG A 164 -2.51 -5.85 -12.38
CA ARG A 164 -1.22 -5.90 -11.68
C ARG A 164 -1.35 -5.38 -10.24
N ASP A 165 -2.00 -4.23 -10.08
CA ASP A 165 -2.14 -3.58 -8.78
C ASP A 165 -3.03 -4.42 -7.84
N VAL A 166 -4.12 -5.00 -8.35
CA VAL A 166 -5.02 -5.89 -7.61
C VAL A 166 -4.30 -7.17 -7.18
N ILE A 167 -3.52 -7.79 -8.06
CA ILE A 167 -2.74 -9.00 -7.73
C ILE A 167 -1.69 -8.67 -6.66
N ASN A 168 -0.93 -7.60 -6.83
CA ASN A 168 0.08 -7.16 -5.86
C ASN A 168 -0.55 -6.82 -4.50
N GLN A 169 -1.70 -6.15 -4.48
CA GLN A 169 -2.40 -5.85 -3.23
C GLN A 169 -2.86 -7.13 -2.53
N THR A 170 -3.43 -8.07 -3.29
CA THR A 170 -3.87 -9.38 -2.75
C THR A 170 -2.69 -10.16 -2.15
N LEU A 171 -1.56 -10.22 -2.86
CA LEU A 171 -0.35 -10.88 -2.37
C LEU A 171 0.17 -10.18 -1.10
N LYS A 172 0.22 -8.84 -1.11
CA LYS A 172 0.68 -8.05 0.04
C LYS A 172 -0.19 -8.27 1.27
N ASP A 173 -1.51 -8.36 1.09
CA ASP A 173 -2.45 -8.62 2.20
C ASP A 173 -2.29 -10.04 2.77
N LYS A 174 -1.86 -11.00 1.96
CA LYS A 174 -1.74 -12.42 2.36
C LYS A 174 -0.34 -12.80 2.85
N THR A 175 0.70 -12.19 2.28
CA THR A 175 2.10 -12.60 2.52
C THR A 175 2.99 -11.45 3.04
N GLY A 176 2.45 -10.23 3.11
CA GLY A 176 3.23 -9.03 3.39
C GLY A 176 4.04 -8.50 2.20
N PHE A 177 4.01 -9.19 1.05
CA PHE A 177 4.82 -8.84 -0.11
C PHE A 177 4.06 -9.05 -1.42
N GLY A 178 4.18 -8.12 -2.39
CA GLY A 178 3.64 -8.26 -3.74
C GLY A 178 4.64 -8.96 -4.67
N GLY A 179 5.35 -8.17 -5.47
CA GLY A 179 6.48 -8.63 -6.29
C GLY A 179 6.15 -8.89 -7.75
N ILE A 180 4.91 -8.70 -8.19
CA ILE A 180 4.54 -8.75 -9.60
C ILE A 180 4.93 -7.42 -10.28
N GLU A 181 5.81 -7.51 -11.27
CA GLU A 181 6.26 -6.37 -12.06
C GLU A 181 5.21 -5.99 -13.11
N ASP A 182 4.72 -6.98 -13.85
CA ASP A 182 3.77 -6.74 -14.93
C ASP A 182 2.82 -7.92 -15.15
N VAL A 183 1.69 -7.64 -15.82
CA VAL A 183 0.65 -8.60 -16.19
C VAL A 183 0.52 -8.60 -17.72
N TYR A 184 0.34 -9.76 -18.32
CA TYR A 184 0.21 -9.95 -19.76
C TYR A 184 -1.07 -10.69 -20.08
N PHE A 185 -1.84 -10.17 -21.03
CA PHE A 185 -2.93 -10.95 -21.64
C PHE A 185 -2.32 -11.95 -22.62
N THR A 186 -2.43 -13.23 -22.32
CA THR A 186 -2.04 -14.30 -23.25
C THR A 186 -3.22 -14.71 -24.15
N ASN A 187 -4.44 -14.43 -23.71
CA ASN A 187 -5.65 -14.48 -24.50
C ASN A 187 -6.66 -13.45 -23.97
N ILE A 188 -7.44 -12.84 -24.84
CA ILE A 188 -8.56 -11.97 -24.50
C ILE A 188 -9.68 -12.13 -25.54
N VAL A 189 -10.86 -12.49 -25.07
CA VAL A 189 -12.09 -12.64 -25.86
C VAL A 189 -13.18 -11.85 -25.17
N ILE A 190 -13.91 -11.02 -25.93
CA ILE A 190 -15.07 -10.25 -25.46
C ILE A 190 -16.23 -10.62 -26.37
N GLN A 191 -17.36 -11.00 -25.79
CA GLN A 191 -18.55 -11.45 -26.51
C GLN A 191 -19.80 -10.88 -25.87
#